data_fda245dd7537f2c923dd9672d9eb56d5
#
_entry.id   fda245dd7537f2c923dd9672d9eb56d5
#
_cell.length_a   1.000
_cell.length_b   1.000
_cell.length_c   1.000
_cell.angle_alpha   90.00
_cell.angle_beta   90.00
_cell.angle_gamma   90.00
#
_symmetry.space_group_name_H-M   'P 1'
#
loop_
_entity.id
_entity.type
_entity.pdbx_description
1 polymer ?
#
loop_
_entity_poly.entity_id
_entity_poly.type
_entity_poly.pdbx_seq_one_letter_code
_entity_poly.pdbx_strand_id
1 'polypeptide(L)'
;MLPIRVRKELQRLGLDLQSQSLIPQTGLSGAEVYRVGNYAIKSHPLASFDRLAILHRQQQRWAQCVQGWIPRLQAWPSLLSSPAPTVLVAELDAPLLQRPAADSLYSCWECMDWLPGIHSETIQEVTPGQQTSVAHALGTLHALAQQAPSPPNGSRDDRMTERNRLLQELLQSNFQQPYRDLDRLATQPIPLDLLDSIPNTLRSAKQIALDCHRAMLKLASQNNTRHWMHGDAWRGNWLFDADGVSGLIDFSQADLRWPGFDLARALGSMIQGPMQAWIDPWESYCQALSDRGLQPAFRLDEAYVMHRVSSVLTLARYLGEHHLFVAPNSPSINRLREVCQQLIDR
;
A
#
# COMPACT_ATOMS: atom_id res chain seq x y z
N MET A 1 4.15 -5.51 -23.42
CA MET A 1 3.82 -4.61 -24.58
C MET A 1 2.40 -4.11 -24.42
N LEU A 2 2.11 -2.81 -24.67
CA LEU A 2 0.74 -2.27 -24.53
C LEU A 2 -0.19 -2.86 -25.59
N PRO A 3 -1.40 -3.30 -25.21
CA PRO A 3 -2.43 -3.80 -26.15
C PRO A 3 -2.78 -2.76 -27.23
N ILE A 4 -3.17 -3.25 -28.42
CA ILE A 4 -3.51 -2.39 -29.57
C ILE A 4 -4.60 -1.36 -29.20
N ARG A 5 -5.62 -1.77 -28.44
CA ARG A 5 -6.71 -0.87 -28.02
C ARG A 5 -6.18 0.25 -27.12
N VAL A 6 -5.31 -0.07 -26.17
CA VAL A 6 -4.67 0.92 -25.28
C VAL A 6 -3.84 1.91 -26.10
N ARG A 7 -3.02 1.41 -27.03
CA ARG A 7 -2.22 2.27 -27.92
C ARG A 7 -3.08 3.25 -28.73
N LYS A 8 -4.19 2.79 -29.31
CA LYS A 8 -5.11 3.65 -30.06
C LYS A 8 -5.72 4.75 -29.19
N GLU A 9 -6.10 4.43 -27.95
CA GLU A 9 -6.66 5.42 -27.03
C GLU A 9 -5.59 6.45 -26.60
N LEU A 10 -4.36 6.04 -26.35
CA LEU A 10 -3.26 6.95 -26.03
C LEU A 10 -2.96 7.91 -27.22
N GLN A 11 -3.01 7.41 -28.45
CA GLN A 11 -2.91 8.27 -29.65
C GLN A 11 -4.05 9.29 -29.73
N ARG A 12 -5.28 8.91 -29.36
CA ARG A 12 -6.43 9.85 -29.28
C ARG A 12 -6.26 10.91 -28.19
N LEU A 13 -5.52 10.59 -27.14
CA LEU A 13 -5.09 11.57 -26.12
C LEU A 13 -3.94 12.47 -26.59
N GLY A 14 -3.49 12.33 -27.85
CA GLY A 14 -2.41 13.14 -28.43
C GLY A 14 -1.01 12.64 -28.09
N LEU A 15 -0.87 11.40 -27.59
CA LEU A 15 0.43 10.82 -27.23
C LEU A 15 1.04 10.11 -28.43
N ASP A 16 2.22 10.57 -28.86
CA ASP A 16 3.00 9.90 -29.91
C ASP A 16 3.84 8.76 -29.31
N LEU A 17 3.36 7.54 -29.49
CA LEU A 17 4.02 6.33 -28.98
C LEU A 17 5.27 5.93 -29.79
N GLN A 18 5.52 6.55 -30.96
CA GLN A 18 6.72 6.27 -31.75
C GLN A 18 7.92 7.08 -31.27
N SER A 19 7.66 8.29 -30.78
CA SER A 19 8.71 9.19 -30.26
C SER A 19 8.94 9.06 -28.76
N GLN A 20 8.02 8.39 -28.03
CA GLN A 20 8.09 8.26 -26.57
C GLN A 20 8.52 6.85 -26.16
N SER A 21 9.57 6.76 -25.34
CA SER A 21 9.99 5.49 -24.78
C SER A 21 8.93 4.98 -23.79
N LEU A 22 8.41 3.78 -24.04
CA LEU A 22 7.66 3.01 -23.04
C LEU A 22 8.66 2.51 -22.00
N ILE A 23 8.70 3.14 -20.84
CA ILE A 23 9.59 2.74 -19.76
C ILE A 23 8.79 1.84 -18.81
N PRO A 24 9.03 0.51 -18.84
CA PRO A 24 8.38 -0.37 -17.89
C PRO A 24 8.89 -0.06 -16.49
N GLN A 25 7.95 0.01 -15.54
CA GLN A 25 8.25 0.16 -14.12
C GLN A 25 7.97 -1.17 -13.43
N THR A 26 8.91 -1.66 -12.66
CA THR A 26 8.74 -2.88 -11.88
C THR A 26 8.04 -2.56 -10.57
N GLY A 27 6.80 -3.08 -10.39
CA GLY A 27 6.08 -3.00 -9.12
C GLY A 27 6.03 -4.36 -8.41
N LEU A 28 5.92 -4.36 -7.09
CA LEU A 28 5.77 -5.58 -6.27
C LEU A 28 4.44 -6.30 -6.52
N SER A 29 3.43 -5.60 -7.02
CA SER A 29 2.06 -6.11 -7.23
C SER A 29 1.88 -6.98 -8.47
N GLY A 30 2.92 -7.15 -9.31
CA GLY A 30 2.83 -7.83 -10.60
C GLY A 30 1.98 -7.07 -11.64
N ALA A 31 1.51 -5.86 -11.36
CA ALA A 31 0.87 -4.99 -12.33
C ALA A 31 1.92 -4.44 -13.29
N GLU A 32 1.57 -4.40 -14.59
CA GLU A 32 2.43 -3.74 -15.57
C GLU A 32 2.17 -2.23 -15.51
N VAL A 33 3.22 -1.46 -15.26
CA VAL A 33 3.18 0.00 -15.25
C VAL A 33 4.13 0.54 -16.31
N TYR A 34 3.64 1.48 -17.11
CA TYR A 34 4.43 2.13 -18.15
C TYR A 34 4.37 3.65 -17.99
N ARG A 35 5.49 4.30 -18.13
CA ARG A 35 5.53 5.76 -18.30
C ARG A 35 5.44 6.12 -19.79
N VAL A 36 4.52 7.02 -20.13
CA VAL A 36 4.33 7.56 -21.48
C VAL A 36 4.22 9.09 -21.39
N GLY A 37 5.31 9.78 -21.64
CA GLY A 37 5.38 11.23 -21.41
C GLY A 37 5.07 11.61 -19.96
N ASN A 38 4.02 12.39 -19.76
CA ASN A 38 3.56 12.84 -18.45
C ASN A 38 2.46 11.95 -17.87
N TYR A 39 2.33 10.71 -18.34
CA TYR A 39 1.30 9.78 -17.88
C TYR A 39 1.90 8.47 -17.40
N ALA A 40 1.25 7.90 -16.40
CA ALA A 40 1.42 6.51 -15.97
C ALA A 40 0.26 5.67 -16.54
N ILE A 41 0.59 4.56 -17.17
CA ILE A 41 -0.37 3.60 -17.71
C ILE A 41 -0.22 2.30 -16.92
N LYS A 42 -1.27 1.86 -16.25
CA LYS A 42 -1.22 0.69 -15.36
C LYS A 42 -2.26 -0.35 -15.74
N SER A 43 -1.86 -1.64 -15.70
CA SER A 43 -2.74 -2.77 -15.95
C SER A 43 -3.24 -3.39 -14.65
N HIS A 44 -4.44 -3.95 -14.69
CA HIS A 44 -5.06 -4.71 -13.61
C HIS A 44 -5.78 -5.94 -14.16
N PRO A 45 -5.96 -7.03 -13.38
CA PRO A 45 -6.81 -8.14 -13.77
C PRO A 45 -8.24 -7.68 -14.11
N LEU A 46 -8.90 -8.32 -15.06
CA LEU A 46 -10.29 -8.00 -15.46
C LEU A 46 -11.27 -8.06 -14.28
N ALA A 47 -11.10 -9.02 -13.37
CA ALA A 47 -11.90 -9.15 -12.16
C ALA A 47 -11.88 -7.90 -11.24
N SER A 48 -10.97 -6.96 -11.50
CA SER A 48 -10.88 -5.70 -10.75
C SER A 48 -11.76 -4.57 -11.29
N PHE A 49 -12.48 -4.76 -12.41
CA PHE A 49 -13.18 -3.67 -13.13
C PHE A 49 -14.13 -2.86 -12.23
N ASP A 50 -15.09 -3.51 -11.59
CA ASP A 50 -16.10 -2.83 -10.76
C ASP A 50 -15.45 -2.10 -9.57
N ARG A 51 -14.46 -2.75 -8.96
CA ARG A 51 -13.70 -2.16 -7.87
C ARG A 51 -12.93 -0.92 -8.34
N LEU A 52 -12.22 -0.98 -9.46
CA LEU A 52 -11.49 0.16 -10.01
C LEU A 52 -12.41 1.34 -10.31
N ALA A 53 -13.60 1.10 -10.88
CA ALA A 53 -14.56 2.16 -11.14
C ALA A 53 -14.99 2.91 -9.87
N ILE A 54 -15.10 2.21 -8.73
CA ILE A 54 -15.40 2.82 -7.42
C ILE A 54 -14.18 3.60 -6.90
N LEU A 55 -13.00 2.99 -6.93
CA LEU A 55 -11.74 3.58 -6.47
C LEU A 55 -11.42 4.86 -7.25
N HIS A 56 -11.59 4.85 -8.57
CA HIS A 56 -11.31 5.99 -9.43
C HIS A 56 -12.17 7.20 -9.08
N ARG A 57 -13.46 6.99 -8.76
CA ARG A 57 -14.31 8.09 -8.29
C ARG A 57 -13.80 8.72 -6.99
N GLN A 58 -13.30 7.90 -6.07
CA GLN A 58 -12.74 8.40 -4.81
C GLN A 58 -11.39 9.10 -5.02
N GLN A 59 -10.50 8.51 -5.82
CA GLN A 59 -9.21 9.13 -6.16
C GLN A 59 -9.39 10.49 -6.85
N GLN A 60 -10.33 10.60 -7.79
CA GLN A 60 -10.65 11.87 -8.45
C GLN A 60 -11.15 12.93 -7.47
N ARG A 61 -11.99 12.56 -6.50
CA ARG A 61 -12.42 13.49 -5.43
C ARG A 61 -11.23 14.02 -4.65
N TRP A 62 -10.32 13.15 -4.23
CA TRP A 62 -9.11 13.57 -3.53
C TRP A 62 -8.23 14.47 -4.40
N ALA A 63 -7.99 14.09 -5.66
CA ALA A 63 -7.17 14.87 -6.59
C ALA A 63 -7.76 16.26 -6.90
N GLN A 64 -9.08 16.44 -6.79
CA GLN A 64 -9.73 17.76 -6.91
C GLN A 64 -9.52 18.63 -5.66
N CYS A 65 -9.44 18.02 -4.48
CA CYS A 65 -9.29 18.73 -3.21
C CYS A 65 -7.84 19.05 -2.85
N VAL A 66 -6.89 18.21 -3.30
CA VAL A 66 -5.47 18.35 -3.02
C VAL A 66 -4.70 18.42 -4.33
N GLN A 67 -4.37 19.64 -4.74
CA GLN A 67 -3.74 19.87 -6.03
C GLN A 67 -2.30 19.34 -6.06
N GLY A 68 -2.00 18.54 -7.09
CA GLY A 68 -0.64 18.24 -7.53
C GLY A 68 0.01 17.00 -6.93
N TRP A 69 -0.44 16.49 -5.77
CA TRP A 69 0.20 15.34 -5.14
C TRP A 69 -0.63 14.02 -5.13
N ILE A 70 -1.83 14.05 -5.72
CA ILE A 70 -2.59 12.85 -6.08
C ILE A 70 -2.75 12.80 -7.59
N PRO A 71 -2.39 11.68 -8.26
CA PRO A 71 -2.48 11.60 -9.72
C PRO A 71 -3.95 11.68 -10.16
N ARG A 72 -4.22 12.56 -11.14
CA ARG A 72 -5.53 12.66 -11.78
C ARG A 72 -5.67 11.54 -12.79
N LEU A 73 -6.81 10.86 -12.76
CA LEU A 73 -7.16 9.86 -13.74
C LEU A 73 -7.67 10.50 -15.01
N GLN A 74 -7.21 10.02 -16.16
CA GLN A 74 -7.66 10.44 -17.47
C GLN A 74 -8.83 9.57 -17.93
N ALA A 75 -9.85 10.21 -18.46
CA ALA A 75 -10.92 9.48 -19.15
C ALA A 75 -10.43 9.01 -20.53
N TRP A 76 -10.71 7.77 -20.87
CA TRP A 76 -10.40 7.25 -22.19
C TRP A 76 -11.35 7.86 -23.23
N PRO A 77 -10.84 8.39 -24.35
CA PRO A 77 -11.67 9.10 -25.35
C PRO A 77 -12.86 8.28 -25.87
N SER A 78 -12.71 6.97 -26.06
CA SER A 78 -13.82 6.11 -26.49
C SER A 78 -14.84 5.82 -25.40
N LEU A 79 -14.57 6.17 -24.14
CA LEU A 79 -15.41 5.83 -22.98
C LEU A 79 -16.03 7.06 -22.30
N LEU A 80 -15.98 8.25 -22.91
CA LEU A 80 -16.49 9.48 -22.29
C LEU A 80 -17.97 9.38 -21.87
N SER A 81 -18.77 8.61 -22.58
CA SER A 81 -20.18 8.34 -22.23
C SER A 81 -20.38 7.14 -21.31
N SER A 82 -19.31 6.45 -20.89
CA SER A 82 -19.38 5.29 -20.01
C SER A 82 -19.57 5.69 -18.54
N PRO A 83 -20.24 4.88 -17.71
CA PRO A 83 -20.28 5.08 -16.28
C PRO A 83 -18.89 4.93 -15.60
N ALA A 84 -17.92 4.31 -16.28
CA ALA A 84 -16.53 4.14 -15.83
C ALA A 84 -15.53 4.60 -16.91
N PRO A 85 -15.49 5.90 -17.27
CA PRO A 85 -14.70 6.40 -18.39
C PRO A 85 -13.19 6.27 -18.19
N THR A 86 -12.72 6.04 -16.96
CA THR A 86 -11.31 5.93 -16.58
C THR A 86 -10.78 4.50 -16.59
N VAL A 87 -11.62 3.49 -16.83
CA VAL A 87 -11.24 2.07 -16.86
C VAL A 87 -11.46 1.51 -18.26
N LEU A 88 -10.38 1.23 -19.00
CA LEU A 88 -10.42 0.63 -20.32
C LEU A 88 -10.20 -0.88 -20.21
N VAL A 89 -11.14 -1.67 -20.76
CA VAL A 89 -10.93 -3.11 -20.92
C VAL A 89 -10.29 -3.36 -22.28
N ALA A 90 -9.16 -4.05 -22.31
CA ALA A 90 -8.45 -4.41 -23.52
C ALA A 90 -8.04 -5.88 -23.53
N GLU A 91 -8.14 -6.51 -24.71
CA GLU A 91 -7.62 -7.84 -24.96
C GLU A 91 -6.09 -7.79 -24.99
N LEU A 92 -5.45 -8.79 -24.37
CA LEU A 92 -3.99 -8.91 -24.38
C LEU A 92 -3.52 -9.47 -25.73
N ASP A 93 -2.44 -8.91 -26.26
CA ASP A 93 -1.82 -9.43 -27.48
C ASP A 93 -1.30 -10.85 -27.27
N ALA A 94 -1.52 -11.76 -28.23
CA ALA A 94 -1.26 -13.20 -28.14
C ALA A 94 0.12 -13.69 -27.61
N PRO A 95 1.24 -12.94 -27.72
CA PRO A 95 2.53 -13.39 -27.17
C PRO A 95 2.62 -13.48 -25.65
N LEU A 96 1.64 -12.93 -24.91
CA LEU A 96 1.59 -12.99 -23.44
C LEU A 96 0.82 -14.20 -22.89
N LEU A 97 0.37 -15.09 -23.76
CA LEU A 97 -0.44 -16.29 -23.44
C LEU A 97 0.30 -17.41 -22.67
N GLN A 98 1.46 -17.16 -22.10
CA GLN A 98 2.11 -18.11 -21.18
C GLN A 98 1.50 -18.12 -19.76
N ARG A 99 0.37 -17.45 -19.54
CA ARG A 99 -0.36 -17.48 -18.27
C ARG A 99 -1.49 -18.53 -18.31
N PRO A 100 -1.57 -19.43 -17.30
CA PRO A 100 -2.39 -20.65 -17.38
C PRO A 100 -3.86 -20.50 -16.95
N ALA A 101 -4.58 -19.42 -17.28
CA ALA A 101 -5.99 -19.32 -16.95
C ALA A 101 -6.78 -18.59 -18.03
N ALA A 102 -7.98 -19.12 -18.37
CA ALA A 102 -8.89 -18.58 -19.37
C ALA A 102 -9.36 -17.13 -19.12
N ASP A 103 -9.26 -16.63 -17.89
CA ASP A 103 -9.55 -15.23 -17.49
C ASP A 103 -8.45 -14.24 -17.90
N SER A 104 -7.40 -14.69 -18.58
CA SER A 104 -6.19 -13.90 -18.87
C SER A 104 -6.18 -13.20 -20.23
N LEU A 105 -7.23 -13.34 -21.04
CA LEU A 105 -7.29 -12.71 -22.36
C LEU A 105 -7.55 -11.20 -22.31
N TYR A 106 -8.10 -10.70 -21.20
CA TYR A 106 -8.47 -9.31 -21.02
C TYR A 106 -7.87 -8.74 -19.75
N SER A 107 -7.53 -7.46 -19.79
CA SER A 107 -7.09 -6.68 -18.62
C SER A 107 -7.78 -5.33 -18.58
N CYS A 108 -7.88 -4.76 -17.38
CA CYS A 108 -8.29 -3.38 -17.18
C CYS A 108 -7.07 -2.48 -17.22
N TRP A 109 -7.22 -1.31 -17.82
CA TRP A 109 -6.16 -0.32 -17.95
C TRP A 109 -6.63 1.03 -17.45
N GLU A 110 -5.77 1.70 -16.72
CA GLU A 110 -5.94 3.08 -16.27
C GLU A 110 -4.82 3.96 -16.80
N CYS A 111 -5.14 5.23 -17.02
CA CYS A 111 -4.21 6.28 -17.39
C CYS A 111 -4.31 7.39 -16.35
N MET A 112 -3.19 7.81 -15.81
CA MET A 112 -3.16 8.85 -14.80
C MET A 112 -1.94 9.75 -14.98
N ASP A 113 -1.97 10.94 -14.39
CA ASP A 113 -0.82 11.85 -14.41
C ASP A 113 0.41 11.16 -13.80
N TRP A 114 1.56 11.35 -14.44
CA TRP A 114 2.85 11.02 -13.86
C TRP A 114 3.24 12.12 -12.88
N LEU A 115 3.28 11.81 -11.60
CA LEU A 115 3.68 12.80 -10.60
C LEU A 115 5.20 12.96 -10.59
N PRO A 116 5.69 14.21 -10.45
CA PRO A 116 7.10 14.47 -10.22
C PRO A 116 7.51 14.05 -8.80
N GLY A 117 8.80 13.83 -8.62
CA GLY A 117 9.37 13.52 -7.32
C GLY A 117 10.25 12.28 -7.34
N ILE A 118 10.92 12.05 -6.22
CA ILE A 118 11.81 10.91 -6.00
C ILE A 118 11.06 9.89 -5.15
N HIS A 119 11.03 8.65 -5.60
CA HIS A 119 10.49 7.54 -4.81
C HIS A 119 11.26 7.36 -3.51
N SER A 120 10.56 7.23 -2.42
CA SER A 120 11.20 7.00 -1.11
C SER A 120 11.99 5.70 -1.04
N GLU A 121 11.72 4.73 -1.91
CA GLU A 121 12.54 3.51 -2.02
C GLU A 121 13.97 3.78 -2.54
N THR A 122 14.15 4.86 -3.31
CA THR A 122 15.48 5.29 -3.80
C THR A 122 16.20 6.19 -2.81
N ILE A 123 15.51 6.64 -1.75
CA ILE A 123 16.07 7.43 -0.66
C ILE A 123 16.56 6.46 0.41
N GLN A 124 17.82 6.55 0.80
CA GLN A 124 18.41 5.66 1.80
C GLN A 124 17.68 5.77 3.14
N GLU A 125 17.33 6.99 3.56
CA GLU A 125 16.63 7.27 4.80
C GLU A 125 15.60 8.39 4.59
N VAL A 126 14.38 8.19 5.07
CA VAL A 126 13.33 9.23 5.08
C VAL A 126 13.56 10.16 6.25
N THR A 127 13.80 11.44 5.98
CA THR A 127 14.12 12.43 7.01
C THR A 127 12.94 12.70 7.95
N PRO A 128 13.17 13.18 9.20
CA PRO A 128 12.08 13.57 10.11
C PRO A 128 11.10 14.57 9.50
N GLY A 129 11.58 15.56 8.72
CA GLY A 129 10.72 16.51 8.01
C GLY A 129 9.82 15.84 6.98
N GLN A 130 10.34 14.88 6.22
CA GLN A 130 9.55 14.08 5.27
C GLN A 130 8.52 13.19 5.99
N GLN A 131 8.87 12.56 7.11
CA GLN A 131 7.96 11.76 7.93
C GLN A 131 6.78 12.61 8.43
N THR A 132 7.08 13.81 8.91
CA THR A 132 6.09 14.81 9.37
C THR A 132 5.19 15.26 8.21
N SER A 133 5.77 15.51 7.02
CA SER A 133 5.04 15.88 5.80
C SER A 133 4.08 14.75 5.34
N VAL A 134 4.52 13.48 5.41
CA VAL A 134 3.66 12.32 5.12
C VAL A 134 2.47 12.24 6.09
N ALA A 135 2.73 12.41 7.38
CA ALA A 135 1.67 12.38 8.38
C ALA A 135 0.65 13.51 8.18
N HIS A 136 1.12 14.72 7.84
CA HIS A 136 0.25 15.85 7.48
C HIS A 136 -0.61 15.56 6.25
N ALA A 137 0.00 15.02 5.19
CA ALA A 137 -0.69 14.65 3.98
C ALA A 137 -1.77 13.59 4.23
N LEU A 138 -1.47 12.55 5.04
CA LEU A 138 -2.46 11.56 5.47
C LEU A 138 -3.59 12.18 6.28
N GLY A 139 -3.28 13.07 7.24
CA GLY A 139 -4.29 13.80 8.01
C GLY A 139 -5.23 14.58 7.10
N THR A 140 -4.67 15.22 6.07
CA THR A 140 -5.44 15.94 5.05
C THR A 140 -6.39 15.00 4.28
N LEU A 141 -5.90 13.84 3.79
CA LEU A 141 -6.74 12.85 3.10
C LEU A 141 -7.84 12.29 3.99
N HIS A 142 -7.50 11.97 5.23
CA HIS A 142 -8.47 11.42 6.18
C HIS A 142 -9.53 12.46 6.56
N ALA A 143 -9.16 13.73 6.68
CA ALA A 143 -10.12 14.80 6.89
C ALA A 143 -11.11 14.93 5.72
N LEU A 144 -10.63 14.91 4.49
CA LEU A 144 -11.48 14.92 3.29
C LEU A 144 -12.39 13.68 3.21
N ALA A 145 -11.88 12.53 3.62
CA ALA A 145 -12.66 11.30 3.66
C ALA A 145 -13.76 11.33 4.73
N GLN A 146 -13.52 11.97 5.88
CA GLN A 146 -14.52 12.16 6.95
C GLN A 146 -15.63 13.13 6.55
N GLN A 147 -15.31 14.15 5.75
CA GLN A 147 -16.27 15.12 5.24
C GLN A 147 -17.12 14.58 4.07
N ALA A 148 -16.69 13.48 3.45
CA ALA A 148 -17.47 12.83 2.40
C ALA A 148 -18.72 12.12 2.99
N PRO A 149 -19.81 11.98 2.23
CA PRO A 149 -20.97 11.22 2.68
C PRO A 149 -20.54 9.81 3.10
N SER A 150 -20.81 9.46 4.35
CA SER A 150 -20.55 8.11 4.85
C SER A 150 -21.35 7.10 4.03
N PRO A 151 -20.76 5.99 3.62
CA PRO A 151 -21.53 4.90 3.06
C PRO A 151 -22.52 4.38 4.11
N PRO A 152 -23.63 3.75 3.69
CA PRO A 152 -24.61 3.23 4.61
C PRO A 152 -23.94 2.32 5.64
N ASN A 153 -24.20 2.58 6.91
CA ASN A 153 -23.69 1.81 8.05
C ASN A 153 -23.92 0.32 7.85
N GLY A 154 -22.92 -0.52 8.09
CA GLY A 154 -23.27 -1.90 8.26
C GLY A 154 -22.21 -2.98 8.19
N SER A 155 -21.03 -2.81 7.71
CA SER A 155 -20.06 -3.91 7.77
C SER A 155 -18.94 -3.61 8.78
N ARG A 156 -18.67 -4.57 9.69
CA ARG A 156 -17.48 -4.57 10.54
C ARG A 156 -16.23 -4.44 9.65
N ASP A 157 -15.16 -3.85 10.15
CA ASP A 157 -13.87 -3.90 9.47
C ASP A 157 -13.34 -5.34 9.55
N ASP A 158 -13.66 -6.13 8.51
CA ASP A 158 -13.29 -7.54 8.44
C ASP A 158 -11.77 -7.73 8.55
N ARG A 159 -10.97 -6.75 8.13
CA ARG A 159 -9.50 -6.82 8.21
C ARG A 159 -8.98 -6.66 9.63
N MET A 160 -9.61 -5.81 10.46
CA MET A 160 -9.26 -5.73 11.88
C MET A 160 -9.54 -7.05 12.58
N THR A 161 -10.72 -7.61 12.34
CA THR A 161 -11.15 -8.91 12.84
C THR A 161 -10.22 -10.01 12.35
N GLU A 162 -9.89 -10.02 11.07
CA GLU A 162 -8.99 -11.00 10.46
C GLU A 162 -7.56 -10.92 11.04
N ARG A 163 -6.99 -9.72 11.21
CA ARG A 163 -5.68 -9.58 11.84
C ARG A 163 -5.67 -10.06 13.28
N ASN A 164 -6.73 -9.77 14.03
CA ASN A 164 -6.86 -10.28 15.39
C ASN A 164 -6.97 -11.81 15.40
N ARG A 165 -7.74 -12.42 14.48
CA ARG A 165 -7.83 -13.87 14.32
C ARG A 165 -6.47 -14.49 14.02
N LEU A 166 -5.74 -13.97 13.03
CA LEU A 166 -4.41 -14.45 12.66
C LEU A 166 -3.41 -14.32 13.81
N LEU A 167 -3.44 -13.23 14.57
CA LEU A 167 -2.60 -13.04 15.74
C LEU A 167 -2.91 -14.09 16.83
N GLN A 168 -4.19 -14.36 17.07
CA GLN A 168 -4.63 -15.40 18.02
C GLN A 168 -4.16 -16.79 17.58
N GLU A 169 -4.27 -17.13 16.32
CA GLU A 169 -3.80 -18.41 15.77
C GLU A 169 -2.28 -18.59 15.96
N LEU A 170 -1.48 -17.54 15.68
CA LEU A 170 -0.05 -17.57 15.96
C LEU A 170 0.27 -17.79 17.43
N LEU A 171 -0.46 -17.13 18.32
CA LEU A 171 -0.27 -17.28 19.77
C LEU A 171 -0.72 -18.67 20.25
N GLN A 172 -1.88 -19.17 19.82
CA GLN A 172 -2.39 -20.50 20.19
C GLN A 172 -1.48 -21.62 19.70
N SER A 173 -0.95 -21.50 18.49
CA SER A 173 0.03 -22.44 17.95
C SER A 173 1.44 -22.26 18.52
N ASN A 174 1.63 -21.30 19.43
CA ASN A 174 2.93 -20.95 20.00
C ASN A 174 4.00 -20.67 18.93
N PHE A 175 3.61 -20.08 17.77
CA PHE A 175 4.47 -19.81 16.61
C PHE A 175 5.08 -21.08 15.98
N GLN A 176 4.49 -22.25 16.18
CA GLN A 176 5.05 -23.51 15.67
C GLN A 176 5.28 -23.50 14.16
N GLN A 177 4.32 -23.00 13.37
CA GLN A 177 4.45 -22.98 11.91
C GLN A 177 5.59 -22.09 11.43
N PRO A 178 5.74 -20.82 11.87
CA PRO A 178 6.90 -20.00 11.53
C PRO A 178 8.25 -20.65 11.89
N TYR A 179 8.34 -21.37 13.00
CA TYR A 179 9.58 -22.10 13.36
C TYR A 179 9.85 -23.28 12.44
N ARG A 180 8.84 -24.03 12.00
CA ARG A 180 8.99 -25.12 11.02
C ARG A 180 9.41 -24.62 9.63
N ASP A 181 8.94 -23.43 9.26
CA ASP A 181 9.25 -22.83 7.97
C ASP A 181 10.71 -22.37 7.87
N LEU A 182 11.43 -22.19 8.99
CA LEU A 182 12.86 -21.86 9.00
C LEU A 182 13.71 -22.90 8.28
N ASP A 183 13.45 -24.20 8.48
CA ASP A 183 14.22 -25.26 7.83
C ASP A 183 14.07 -25.21 6.30
N ARG A 184 12.89 -24.80 5.83
CA ARG A 184 12.61 -24.60 4.40
C ARG A 184 13.30 -23.36 3.84
N LEU A 185 13.39 -22.28 4.64
CA LEU A 185 14.08 -21.05 4.23
C LEU A 185 15.58 -21.27 4.03
N ALA A 186 16.21 -22.14 4.81
CA ALA A 186 17.62 -22.47 4.65
C ALA A 186 17.98 -23.03 3.27
N THR A 187 17.00 -23.52 2.52
CA THR A 187 17.17 -24.01 1.13
C THR A 187 16.94 -22.93 0.06
N GLN A 188 16.54 -21.71 0.47
CA GLN A 188 16.27 -20.60 -0.43
C GLN A 188 17.49 -19.67 -0.57
N PRO A 189 17.58 -18.87 -1.64
CA PRO A 189 18.70 -17.94 -1.87
C PRO A 189 18.60 -16.71 -0.96
N ILE A 190 18.49 -16.93 0.36
CA ILE A 190 18.42 -15.87 1.38
C ILE A 190 19.84 -15.61 1.92
N PRO A 191 20.27 -14.35 2.06
CA PRO A 191 21.55 -14.00 2.65
C PRO A 191 21.72 -14.59 4.06
N LEU A 192 22.90 -15.13 4.36
CA LEU A 192 23.19 -15.83 5.63
C LEU A 192 22.97 -14.92 6.86
N ASP A 193 23.38 -13.65 6.78
CA ASP A 193 23.15 -12.65 7.83
C ASP A 193 21.69 -12.51 8.19
N LEU A 194 20.81 -12.55 7.20
CA LEU A 194 19.38 -12.50 7.40
C LEU A 194 18.84 -13.81 7.99
N LEU A 195 19.27 -14.96 7.49
CA LEU A 195 18.89 -16.27 8.04
C LEU A 195 19.27 -16.39 9.53
N ASP A 196 20.47 -15.96 9.90
CA ASP A 196 20.96 -15.99 11.29
C ASP A 196 20.16 -15.06 12.22
N SER A 197 19.59 -13.99 11.68
CA SER A 197 18.77 -13.04 12.45
C SER A 197 17.35 -13.53 12.72
N ILE A 198 16.77 -14.36 11.85
CA ILE A 198 15.34 -14.74 11.90
C ILE A 198 14.96 -15.44 13.22
N PRO A 199 15.73 -16.36 13.81
CA PRO A 199 15.35 -16.99 15.10
C PRO A 199 15.20 -15.97 16.25
N ASN A 200 16.06 -14.96 16.30
CA ASN A 200 15.96 -13.87 17.28
C ASN A 200 14.75 -13.00 16.99
N THR A 201 14.52 -12.68 15.71
CA THR A 201 13.36 -11.93 15.24
C THR A 201 12.04 -12.63 15.61
N LEU A 202 11.95 -13.95 15.44
CA LEU A 202 10.77 -14.74 15.85
C LEU A 202 10.51 -14.69 17.35
N ARG A 203 11.57 -14.73 18.18
CA ARG A 203 11.42 -14.57 19.63
C ARG A 203 10.86 -13.19 19.98
N SER A 204 11.38 -12.14 19.36
CA SER A 204 10.88 -10.77 19.51
C SER A 204 9.44 -10.64 19.01
N ALA A 205 9.13 -11.21 17.83
CA ALA A 205 7.78 -11.21 17.26
C ALA A 205 6.76 -11.87 18.18
N LYS A 206 7.11 -12.99 18.80
CA LYS A 206 6.26 -13.67 19.77
C LYS A 206 6.01 -12.82 21.01
N GLN A 207 7.04 -12.16 21.56
CA GLN A 207 6.87 -11.26 22.69
C GLN A 207 5.97 -10.07 22.34
N ILE A 208 6.20 -9.45 21.17
CA ILE A 208 5.36 -8.35 20.66
C ILE A 208 3.91 -8.80 20.50
N ALA A 209 3.68 -10.00 19.94
CA ALA A 209 2.35 -10.56 19.81
C ALA A 209 1.62 -10.68 21.15
N LEU A 210 2.33 -11.16 22.21
CA LEU A 210 1.80 -11.25 23.56
C LEU A 210 1.47 -9.87 24.14
N ASP A 211 2.39 -8.92 24.02
CA ASP A 211 2.24 -7.56 24.54
C ASP A 211 1.08 -6.80 23.86
N CYS A 212 0.93 -6.98 22.55
CA CYS A 212 -0.11 -6.30 21.76
C CYS A 212 -1.47 -7.01 21.78
N HIS A 213 -1.56 -8.27 22.17
CA HIS A 213 -2.78 -9.08 22.02
C HIS A 213 -4.00 -8.46 22.70
N ARG A 214 -3.86 -7.99 23.95
CA ARG A 214 -4.98 -7.36 24.68
C ARG A 214 -5.47 -6.07 24.01
N ALA A 215 -4.53 -5.25 23.52
CA ALA A 215 -4.86 -4.02 22.80
C ALA A 215 -5.55 -4.33 21.46
N MET A 216 -5.09 -5.35 20.73
CA MET A 216 -5.72 -5.82 19.51
C MET A 216 -7.14 -6.34 19.71
N LEU A 217 -7.38 -7.11 20.77
CA LEU A 217 -8.74 -7.57 21.15
C LEU A 217 -9.67 -6.36 21.37
N LYS A 218 -9.19 -5.35 22.10
CA LYS A 218 -9.95 -4.12 22.34
C LYS A 218 -10.24 -3.40 21.03
N LEU A 219 -9.25 -3.18 20.16
CA LEU A 219 -9.44 -2.53 18.86
C LEU A 219 -10.43 -3.29 17.97
N ALA A 220 -10.32 -4.61 17.88
CA ALA A 220 -11.21 -5.45 17.08
C ALA A 220 -12.66 -5.49 17.61
N SER A 221 -12.87 -5.24 18.92
CA SER A 221 -14.21 -5.19 19.53
C SER A 221 -14.90 -3.83 19.38
N GLN A 222 -14.15 -2.77 19.10
CA GLN A 222 -14.70 -1.42 18.93
C GLN A 222 -15.45 -1.31 17.60
N ASN A 223 -16.54 -0.52 17.60
CA ASN A 223 -17.20 -0.10 16.37
C ASN A 223 -16.45 1.10 15.79
N ASN A 224 -15.29 0.82 15.19
CA ASN A 224 -14.40 1.85 14.66
C ASN A 224 -15.03 2.56 13.47
N THR A 225 -15.00 3.88 13.47
CA THR A 225 -15.43 4.69 12.33
C THR A 225 -14.54 4.38 11.13
N ARG A 226 -15.19 4.16 9.97
CA ARG A 226 -14.50 3.83 8.72
C ARG A 226 -14.64 4.96 7.73
N HIS A 227 -13.55 5.26 7.09
CA HIS A 227 -13.48 6.23 6.01
C HIS A 227 -12.78 5.61 4.81
N TRP A 228 -12.89 6.26 3.68
CA TRP A 228 -12.05 5.93 2.54
C TRP A 228 -10.57 6.17 2.89
N MET A 229 -9.76 5.13 2.79
CA MET A 229 -8.33 5.13 3.07
C MET A 229 -7.57 4.77 1.80
N HIS A 230 -6.30 5.19 1.72
CA HIS A 230 -5.38 4.74 0.67
C HIS A 230 -5.21 3.20 0.71
N GLY A 231 -5.11 2.66 1.92
CA GLY A 231 -5.10 1.23 2.18
C GLY A 231 -3.75 0.55 1.99
N ASP A 232 -2.77 1.22 1.42
CA ASP A 232 -1.38 0.79 1.31
C ASP A 232 -0.42 1.99 1.32
N ALA A 233 -0.53 2.86 2.33
CA ALA A 233 0.26 4.08 2.47
C ALA A 233 1.72 3.81 2.93
N TRP A 234 2.34 2.69 2.52
CA TRP A 234 3.72 2.38 2.88
C TRP A 234 4.72 3.29 2.15
N ARG A 235 5.98 3.33 2.64
CA ARG A 235 7.00 4.26 2.14
C ARG A 235 7.16 4.27 0.61
N GLY A 236 7.11 3.13 -0.07
CA GLY A 236 7.30 3.03 -1.51
C GLY A 236 6.22 3.71 -2.35
N ASN A 237 5.08 4.07 -1.78
CA ASN A 237 4.01 4.78 -2.49
C ASN A 237 4.08 6.31 -2.33
N TRP A 238 5.09 6.82 -1.60
CA TRP A 238 5.31 8.26 -1.43
C TRP A 238 6.41 8.79 -2.35
N LEU A 239 6.16 9.93 -2.94
CA LEU A 239 7.12 10.70 -3.71
C LEU A 239 7.50 11.95 -2.92
N PHE A 240 8.77 12.31 -2.98
CA PHE A 240 9.32 13.47 -2.28
C PHE A 240 10.02 14.42 -3.25
N ASP A 241 10.01 15.70 -2.90
CA ASP A 241 10.87 16.74 -3.45
C ASP A 241 11.62 17.44 -2.32
N ALA A 242 12.17 18.63 -2.59
CA ALA A 242 12.91 19.40 -1.60
C ALA A 242 12.03 19.92 -0.45
N ASP A 243 10.73 20.10 -0.71
CA ASP A 243 9.77 20.72 0.22
C ASP A 243 8.97 19.66 1.03
N GLY A 244 9.14 18.39 0.73
CA GLY A 244 8.46 17.28 1.43
C GLY A 244 7.73 16.34 0.50
N VAL A 245 6.45 16.02 0.81
CA VAL A 245 5.63 15.14 -0.03
C VAL A 245 5.25 15.85 -1.32
N SER A 246 5.68 15.29 -2.46
CA SER A 246 5.27 15.71 -3.81
C SER A 246 4.24 14.78 -4.43
N GLY A 247 4.03 13.58 -3.88
CA GLY A 247 3.03 12.66 -4.41
C GLY A 247 2.74 11.43 -3.54
N LEU A 248 1.52 10.91 -3.73
CA LEU A 248 1.08 9.61 -3.23
C LEU A 248 0.50 8.84 -4.41
N ILE A 249 1.01 7.65 -4.66
CA ILE A 249 0.65 6.80 -5.80
C ILE A 249 0.08 5.45 -5.36
N ASP A 250 -0.40 4.67 -6.31
CA ASP A 250 -0.94 3.31 -6.13
C ASP A 250 -2.16 3.21 -5.21
N PHE A 251 -3.28 3.75 -5.66
CA PHE A 251 -4.58 3.67 -4.97
C PHE A 251 -5.29 2.32 -5.13
N SER A 252 -4.66 1.30 -5.69
CA SER A 252 -5.28 -0.01 -5.95
C SER A 252 -5.82 -0.72 -4.70
N GLN A 253 -5.31 -0.36 -3.52
CA GLN A 253 -5.75 -0.90 -2.22
C GLN A 253 -6.71 0.02 -1.46
N ALA A 254 -7.09 1.16 -2.05
CA ALA A 254 -8.01 2.08 -1.39
C ALA A 254 -9.35 1.40 -1.06
N ASP A 255 -9.86 1.66 0.13
CA ASP A 255 -11.05 0.99 0.64
C ASP A 255 -11.59 1.72 1.89
N LEU A 256 -12.79 1.34 2.32
CA LEU A 256 -13.39 1.80 3.58
C LEU A 256 -12.77 1.04 4.75
N ARG A 257 -11.93 1.72 5.53
CA ARG A 257 -11.19 1.12 6.65
C ARG A 257 -11.06 2.08 7.81
N TRP A 258 -10.59 1.53 8.93
CA TRP A 258 -10.14 2.31 10.06
C TRP A 258 -8.88 3.13 9.71
N PRO A 259 -8.90 4.48 9.90
CA PRO A 259 -7.82 5.35 9.43
C PRO A 259 -6.45 5.09 10.09
N GLY A 260 -6.42 4.50 11.27
CA GLY A 260 -5.17 4.09 11.91
C GLY A 260 -4.34 3.07 11.11
N PHE A 261 -4.93 2.36 10.14
CA PHE A 261 -4.18 1.46 9.26
C PHE A 261 -3.20 2.20 8.36
N ASP A 262 -3.65 3.28 7.73
CA ASP A 262 -2.78 4.04 6.82
C ASP A 262 -1.65 4.71 7.59
N LEU A 263 -1.94 5.31 8.75
CA LEU A 263 -0.90 5.91 9.58
C LEU A 263 0.10 4.86 10.08
N ALA A 264 -0.39 3.71 10.58
CA ALA A 264 0.44 2.60 11.01
C ALA A 264 1.34 2.08 9.87
N ARG A 265 0.81 2.03 8.66
CA ARG A 265 1.53 1.57 7.47
C ARG A 265 2.58 2.57 7.00
N ALA A 266 2.23 3.86 6.97
CA ALA A 266 3.13 4.93 6.56
C ALA A 266 4.28 5.09 7.56
N LEU A 267 3.99 5.46 8.80
CA LEU A 267 5.01 5.72 9.81
C LEU A 267 5.83 4.46 10.12
N GLY A 268 5.17 3.29 10.24
CA GLY A 268 5.85 2.03 10.51
C GLY A 268 6.80 1.56 9.39
N SER A 269 6.64 2.06 8.17
CA SER A 269 7.57 1.78 7.07
C SER A 269 8.71 2.80 6.93
N MET A 270 8.63 3.92 7.63
CA MET A 270 9.59 5.04 7.53
C MET A 270 10.38 5.26 8.83
N ILE A 271 9.77 4.96 9.97
CA ILE A 271 10.32 5.25 11.29
C ILE A 271 10.68 3.94 11.97
N GLN A 272 11.94 3.79 12.32
CA GLN A 272 12.42 2.71 13.16
C GLN A 272 12.45 3.17 14.62
N GLY A 273 12.25 2.25 15.55
CA GLY A 273 12.36 2.52 16.98
C GLY A 273 11.03 2.62 17.74
N PRO A 274 11.08 3.20 18.95
CA PRO A 274 9.93 3.23 19.86
C PRO A 274 8.86 4.24 19.43
N MET A 275 7.67 4.13 20.03
CA MET A 275 6.54 5.01 19.75
C MET A 275 6.86 6.51 19.91
N GLN A 276 7.81 6.85 20.75
CA GLN A 276 8.27 8.23 20.97
C GLN A 276 8.73 8.90 19.68
N ALA A 277 9.34 8.15 18.77
CA ALA A 277 9.76 8.66 17.47
C ALA A 277 8.58 9.03 16.53
N TRP A 278 7.36 8.64 16.89
CA TRP A 278 6.15 8.95 16.12
C TRP A 278 5.42 10.21 16.60
N ILE A 279 5.88 10.85 17.69
CA ILE A 279 5.15 11.96 18.33
C ILE A 279 5.03 13.15 17.36
N ASP A 280 6.14 13.65 16.81
CA ASP A 280 6.11 14.83 15.92
C ASP A 280 5.28 14.56 14.63
N PRO A 281 5.44 13.41 13.92
CA PRO A 281 4.54 13.05 12.84
C PRO A 281 3.07 12.96 13.26
N TRP A 282 2.78 12.40 14.45
CA TRP A 282 1.42 12.34 14.97
C TRP A 282 0.81 13.71 15.23
N GLU A 283 1.56 14.63 15.82
CA GLU A 283 1.11 16.00 16.04
C GLU A 283 0.79 16.70 14.71
N SER A 284 1.62 16.49 13.69
CA SER A 284 1.36 17.02 12.35
C SER A 284 0.12 16.42 11.69
N TYR A 285 -0.14 15.12 11.89
CA TYR A 285 -1.39 14.46 11.47
C TYR A 285 -2.61 15.08 12.17
N CYS A 286 -2.53 15.29 13.50
CA CYS A 286 -3.59 15.92 14.28
C CYS A 286 -3.83 17.37 13.84
N GLN A 287 -2.77 18.12 13.53
CA GLN A 287 -2.88 19.48 13.02
C GLN A 287 -3.64 19.53 11.70
N ALA A 288 -3.32 18.66 10.74
CA ALA A 288 -4.02 18.59 9.46
C ALA A 288 -5.54 18.30 9.58
N LEU A 289 -5.93 17.50 10.58
CA LEU A 289 -7.33 17.29 10.93
C LEU A 289 -7.95 18.53 11.57
N SER A 290 -7.24 19.15 12.54
CA SER A 290 -7.68 20.32 13.27
C SER A 290 -7.91 21.53 12.36
N ASP A 291 -7.07 21.72 11.35
CA ASP A 291 -7.22 22.78 10.33
C ASP A 291 -8.53 22.67 9.55
N ARG A 292 -9.21 21.53 9.64
CA ARG A 292 -10.52 21.25 9.05
C ARG A 292 -11.63 21.05 10.09
N GLY A 293 -11.37 21.42 11.35
CA GLY A 293 -12.33 21.31 12.46
C GLY A 293 -12.62 19.86 12.89
N LEU A 294 -11.70 18.92 12.63
CA LEU A 294 -11.84 17.51 12.94
C LEU A 294 -10.86 17.05 14.02
N GLN A 295 -11.16 15.90 14.61
CA GLN A 295 -10.29 15.23 15.57
C GLN A 295 -9.92 13.84 15.07
N PRO A 296 -8.77 13.29 15.50
CA PRO A 296 -8.41 11.91 15.18
C PRO A 296 -9.47 10.91 15.67
N ALA A 297 -9.83 9.96 14.81
CA ALA A 297 -10.76 8.87 15.15
C ALA A 297 -10.09 7.74 15.95
N PHE A 298 -8.82 7.87 16.28
CA PHE A 298 -7.99 6.89 17.00
C PHE A 298 -6.84 7.61 17.74
N ARG A 299 -6.11 6.88 18.56
CA ARG A 299 -4.96 7.39 19.30
C ARG A 299 -3.64 6.88 18.71
N LEU A 300 -2.56 7.57 19.01
CA LEU A 300 -1.22 7.19 18.54
C LEU A 300 -0.83 5.77 18.95
N ASP A 301 -1.07 5.41 20.20
CA ASP A 301 -0.75 4.07 20.73
C ASP A 301 -1.53 2.96 20.00
N GLU A 302 -2.75 3.22 19.56
CA GLU A 302 -3.56 2.29 18.78
C GLU A 302 -2.96 2.06 17.37
N ALA A 303 -2.51 3.13 16.70
CA ALA A 303 -1.81 3.01 15.41
C ALA A 303 -0.46 2.28 15.57
N TYR A 304 0.27 2.56 16.64
CA TYR A 304 1.54 1.88 16.92
C TYR A 304 1.35 0.38 17.19
N VAL A 305 0.36 0.00 18.00
CA VAL A 305 -0.03 -1.41 18.20
C VAL A 305 -0.35 -2.08 16.87
N MET A 306 -1.11 -1.42 16.01
CA MET A 306 -1.46 -1.93 14.68
C MET A 306 -0.21 -2.14 13.81
N HIS A 307 0.76 -1.24 13.84
CA HIS A 307 2.04 -1.41 13.17
C HIS A 307 2.78 -2.64 13.68
N ARG A 308 2.94 -2.79 15.00
CA ARG A 308 3.65 -3.92 15.62
C ARG A 308 3.01 -5.26 15.24
N VAL A 309 1.69 -5.36 15.33
CA VAL A 309 0.94 -6.56 14.94
C VAL A 309 1.10 -6.83 13.44
N SER A 310 1.03 -5.81 12.60
CA SER A 310 1.21 -5.96 11.14
C SER A 310 2.61 -6.47 10.79
N SER A 311 3.65 -6.03 11.50
CA SER A 311 5.02 -6.52 11.31
C SER A 311 5.15 -7.99 11.70
N VAL A 312 4.55 -8.42 12.83
CA VAL A 312 4.50 -9.83 13.25
C VAL A 312 3.81 -10.71 12.19
N LEU A 313 2.62 -10.28 11.72
CA LEU A 313 1.86 -11.03 10.72
C LEU A 313 2.58 -11.07 9.36
N THR A 314 3.26 -9.99 9.01
CA THR A 314 4.05 -9.92 7.77
C THR A 314 5.24 -10.87 7.84
N LEU A 315 5.98 -10.93 8.96
CA LEU A 315 7.04 -11.90 9.17
C LEU A 315 6.51 -13.33 9.00
N ALA A 316 5.44 -13.69 9.71
CA ALA A 316 4.86 -15.04 9.63
C ALA A 316 4.46 -15.40 8.19
N ARG A 317 3.87 -14.46 7.43
CA ARG A 317 3.52 -14.65 6.02
C ARG A 317 4.76 -14.90 5.15
N TYR A 318 5.81 -14.08 5.27
CA TYR A 318 7.03 -14.24 4.47
C TYR A 318 7.73 -15.57 4.74
N LEU A 319 7.74 -16.03 5.98
CA LEU A 319 8.30 -17.34 6.33
C LEU A 319 7.51 -18.48 5.68
N GLY A 320 6.17 -18.35 5.57
CA GLY A 320 5.31 -19.36 4.91
C GLY A 320 5.32 -19.30 3.37
N GLU A 321 5.53 -18.11 2.80
CA GLU A 321 5.50 -17.85 1.35
C GLU A 321 6.91 -17.90 0.73
N HIS A 322 7.67 -18.94 1.03
CA HIS A 322 9.08 -19.11 0.58
C HIS A 322 9.29 -19.03 -0.95
N HIS A 323 8.25 -19.25 -1.75
CA HIS A 323 8.28 -19.06 -3.21
C HIS A 323 8.53 -17.61 -3.66
N LEU A 324 8.43 -16.64 -2.74
CA LEU A 324 8.72 -15.23 -3.01
C LEU A 324 10.23 -14.93 -3.09
N PHE A 325 11.09 -15.86 -2.61
CA PHE A 325 12.53 -15.66 -2.54
C PHE A 325 13.23 -16.27 -3.76
N VAL A 326 13.08 -15.63 -4.91
CA VAL A 326 13.61 -16.13 -6.19
C VAL A 326 15.06 -15.73 -6.46
N ALA A 327 15.59 -14.71 -5.77
CA ALA A 327 16.96 -14.23 -5.92
C ALA A 327 17.42 -13.49 -4.65
N PRO A 328 18.74 -13.48 -4.32
CA PRO A 328 19.28 -12.88 -3.09
C PRO A 328 18.97 -11.38 -2.90
N ASN A 329 18.78 -10.65 -3.99
CA ASN A 329 18.47 -9.21 -3.99
C ASN A 329 17.04 -8.93 -4.42
N SER A 330 16.11 -9.90 -4.28
CA SER A 330 14.71 -9.69 -4.62
C SER A 330 14.07 -8.65 -3.69
N PRO A 331 13.06 -7.89 -4.17
CA PRO A 331 12.31 -6.97 -3.32
C PRO A 331 11.72 -7.63 -2.08
N SER A 332 11.36 -8.92 -2.18
CA SER A 332 10.84 -9.70 -1.04
C SER A 332 11.89 -9.90 0.05
N ILE A 333 13.16 -10.12 -0.30
CA ILE A 333 14.27 -10.24 0.67
C ILE A 333 14.51 -8.89 1.37
N ASN A 334 14.55 -7.80 0.62
CA ASN A 334 14.71 -6.47 1.21
C ASN A 334 13.55 -6.18 2.18
N ARG A 335 12.34 -6.53 1.80
CA ARG A 335 11.17 -6.37 2.67
C ARG A 335 11.23 -7.26 3.92
N LEU A 336 11.69 -8.50 3.79
CA LEU A 336 11.91 -9.38 4.95
C LEU A 336 12.94 -8.78 5.90
N ARG A 337 14.06 -8.25 5.37
CA ARG A 337 15.09 -7.56 6.18
C ARG A 337 14.52 -6.37 6.95
N GLU A 338 13.73 -5.52 6.30
CA GLU A 338 13.06 -4.39 6.95
C GLU A 338 12.14 -4.84 8.08
N VAL A 339 11.34 -5.88 7.86
CA VAL A 339 10.43 -6.43 8.87
C VAL A 339 11.21 -7.03 10.05
N CYS A 340 12.30 -7.73 9.78
CA CYS A 340 13.17 -8.24 10.85
C CYS A 340 13.74 -7.10 11.69
N GLN A 341 14.23 -6.04 11.05
CA GLN A 341 14.74 -4.86 11.76
C GLN A 341 13.66 -4.21 12.64
N GLN A 342 12.46 -3.97 12.11
CA GLN A 342 11.32 -3.40 12.86
C GLN A 342 10.91 -4.22 14.10
N LEU A 343 11.19 -5.51 14.11
CA LEU A 343 10.84 -6.41 15.21
C LEU A 343 11.95 -6.55 16.25
N ILE A 344 13.20 -6.26 15.90
CA ILE A 344 14.36 -6.30 16.81
C ILE A 344 14.53 -4.96 17.54
N ASP A 345 14.35 -3.84 16.85
CA ASP A 345 14.47 -2.50 17.42
C ASP A 345 13.26 -2.23 18.35
N ARG A 346 13.52 -2.23 19.66
CA ARG A 346 12.52 -2.06 20.72
C ARG A 346 12.46 -0.62 21.21
#